data_d4c397244bd0de4157ab1beb4feb9c30
#
_entry.id   d4c397244bd0de4157ab1beb4feb9c30
#
_cell.length_a   1.000
_cell.length_b   1.000
_cell.length_c   1.000
_cell.angle_alpha   90.00
_cell.angle_beta   90.00
_cell.angle_gamma   90.00
#
_symmetry.space_group_name_H-M   'P 1'
#
loop_
_entity.id
_entity.type
_entity.pdbx_description
1 polymer ?
#
loop_
_entity_poly.entity_id
_entity_poly.type
_entity_poly.pdbx_seq_one_letter_code
_entity_poly.pdbx_strand_id
1 'polypeptide(L)'
;MSSNPRHDSMHEFRVEVVRLMLDGKAEVAFGLLSKHYGIREPALRVGTVKRHRKVLACYVEKERRIYLSNSSFLTNPFVLLHEFYHHLRASAVGKSRQVEKRADQFAEVFIRDFLSWRSAIVGRKR
;
A
#
# COMPACT_ATOMS: atom_id res chain seq x y z
N MET A 1 -18.81 26.74 0.25
CA MET A 1 -18.06 26.71 0.55
C MET A 1 -17.05 26.20 0.15
N SER A 2 -16.29 26.38 0.24
CA SER A 2 -15.25 25.95 -0.26
C SER A 2 -14.69 24.93 0.38
N SER A 3 -14.53 23.88 -0.15
CA SER A 3 -13.83 22.86 0.42
C SER A 3 -12.42 23.19 0.46
N ASN A 4 -11.83 22.85 1.50
CA ASN A 4 -10.43 22.90 1.64
C ASN A 4 -9.85 21.80 0.78
N PRO A 5 -9.01 22.10 -0.18
CA PRO A 5 -8.47 21.08 -1.08
C PRO A 5 -7.69 20.02 -0.35
N ARG A 6 -7.23 20.32 0.87
CA ARG A 6 -6.47 19.33 1.58
C ARG A 6 -7.28 18.34 2.29
N HIS A 7 -8.58 18.62 2.44
CA HIS A 7 -9.45 17.64 2.97
C HIS A 7 -10.10 16.96 1.84
N ASP A 8 -9.41 16.96 0.76
CA ASP A 8 -9.92 16.41 -0.42
C ASP A 8 -9.95 14.92 -0.35
N SER A 9 -10.38 14.37 -1.41
CA SER A 9 -10.54 12.95 -1.54
C SER A 9 -9.25 12.20 -1.41
N MET A 10 -8.09 12.82 -1.67
CA MET A 10 -6.83 12.10 -1.56
C MET A 10 -6.48 11.75 -0.13
N HIS A 11 -6.68 12.68 0.79
CA HIS A 11 -6.42 12.37 2.19
C HIS A 11 -7.36 11.27 2.68
N GLU A 12 -8.64 11.43 2.39
CA GLU A 12 -9.63 10.43 2.80
C GLU A 12 -9.36 9.08 2.16
N PHE A 13 -8.97 9.09 0.89
CA PHE A 13 -8.65 7.86 0.18
C PHE A 13 -7.49 7.13 0.86
N ARG A 14 -6.42 7.85 1.17
CA ARG A 14 -5.27 7.21 1.80
C ARG A 14 -5.60 6.66 3.17
N VAL A 15 -6.37 7.41 3.94
CA VAL A 15 -6.79 6.94 5.26
C VAL A 15 -7.60 5.64 5.13
N GLU A 16 -8.53 5.61 4.18
CA GLU A 16 -9.37 4.43 4.01
C GLU A 16 -8.57 3.22 3.58
N VAL A 17 -7.60 3.41 2.68
CA VAL A 17 -6.74 2.31 2.24
C VAL A 17 -6.01 1.69 3.43
N VAL A 18 -5.42 2.54 4.29
CA VAL A 18 -4.68 2.03 5.45
C VAL A 18 -5.62 1.35 6.43
N ARG A 19 -6.80 1.92 6.66
CA ARG A 19 -7.78 1.31 7.55
C ARG A 19 -8.17 -0.09 7.09
N LEU A 20 -8.41 -0.25 5.80
CA LEU A 20 -8.76 -1.54 5.26
C LEU A 20 -7.64 -2.55 5.46
N MET A 21 -6.40 -2.13 5.25
CA MET A 21 -5.27 -3.02 5.44
C MET A 21 -5.14 -3.45 6.89
N LEU A 22 -5.27 -2.49 7.82
CA LEU A 22 -5.20 -2.81 9.24
C LEU A 22 -6.34 -3.72 9.67
N ASP A 23 -7.46 -3.64 8.97
CA ASP A 23 -8.66 -4.42 9.29
C ASP A 23 -8.66 -5.80 8.63
N GLY A 24 -7.55 -6.18 8.01
CA GLY A 24 -7.43 -7.49 7.38
C GLY A 24 -8.06 -7.57 6.00
N LYS A 25 -8.32 -6.43 5.38
CA LYS A 25 -8.97 -6.39 4.07
C LYS A 25 -8.01 -5.89 3.00
N ALA A 26 -6.83 -6.51 2.95
CA ALA A 26 -5.79 -6.08 2.02
C ALA A 26 -6.25 -6.13 0.57
N GLU A 27 -7.00 -7.17 0.19
CA GLU A 27 -7.45 -7.29 -1.19
C GLU A 27 -8.44 -6.20 -1.56
N VAL A 28 -9.31 -5.82 -0.63
CA VAL A 28 -10.23 -4.72 -0.88
C VAL A 28 -9.44 -3.43 -1.07
N ALA A 29 -8.42 -3.23 -0.24
CA ALA A 29 -7.57 -2.05 -0.37
C ALA A 29 -6.86 -2.02 -1.71
N PHE A 30 -6.35 -3.16 -2.17
CA PHE A 30 -5.71 -3.24 -3.48
C PHE A 30 -6.70 -2.94 -4.61
N GLY A 31 -7.96 -3.34 -4.44
CA GLY A 31 -8.99 -2.99 -5.41
C GLY A 31 -9.20 -1.49 -5.51
N LEU A 32 -9.27 -0.82 -4.37
CA LEU A 32 -9.41 0.63 -4.36
C LEU A 32 -8.20 1.33 -4.99
N LEU A 33 -7.01 0.87 -4.63
CA LEU A 33 -5.78 1.44 -5.18
C LEU A 33 -5.72 1.26 -6.69
N SER A 34 -6.05 0.07 -7.15
CA SER A 34 -5.96 -0.24 -8.57
C SER A 34 -6.96 0.58 -9.37
N LYS A 35 -8.16 0.75 -8.84
CA LYS A 35 -9.17 1.57 -9.48
C LYS A 35 -8.72 3.03 -9.54
N HIS A 36 -8.14 3.51 -8.45
CA HIS A 36 -7.68 4.89 -8.40
C HIS A 36 -6.60 5.17 -9.44
N TYR A 37 -5.65 4.25 -9.58
CA TYR A 37 -4.54 4.44 -10.51
C TYR A 37 -4.83 3.90 -11.91
N GLY A 38 -5.99 3.30 -12.11
CA GLY A 38 -6.36 2.81 -13.44
C GLY A 38 -5.53 1.64 -13.91
N ILE A 39 -5.17 0.75 -13.01
CA ILE A 39 -4.37 -0.42 -13.34
C ILE A 39 -5.07 -1.68 -12.88
N ARG A 40 -4.57 -2.81 -13.35
CA ARG A 40 -5.11 -4.11 -12.97
C ARG A 40 -4.71 -4.40 -11.53
N GLU A 41 -5.59 -5.05 -10.81
CA GLU A 41 -5.34 -5.40 -9.43
C GLU A 41 -4.28 -6.49 -9.33
N PRO A 42 -3.30 -6.38 -8.40
CA PRO A 42 -2.33 -7.44 -8.23
C PRO A 42 -2.94 -8.58 -7.42
N ALA A 43 -2.45 -9.78 -7.65
CA ALA A 43 -2.82 -10.91 -6.81
C ALA A 43 -1.98 -10.86 -5.53
N LEU A 44 -2.48 -11.48 -4.49
CA LEU A 44 -1.82 -11.48 -3.19
C LEU A 44 -1.75 -12.91 -2.68
N ARG A 45 -0.59 -13.32 -2.21
CA ARG A 45 -0.42 -14.67 -1.72
C ARG A 45 0.54 -14.70 -0.54
N VAL A 46 0.21 -15.51 0.45
CA VAL A 46 1.13 -15.77 1.56
C VAL A 46 1.95 -17.00 1.20
N GLY A 47 3.26 -16.87 1.28
CA GLY A 47 4.18 -17.94 0.93
C GLY A 47 5.46 -17.35 0.41
N THR A 48 6.55 -18.11 0.49
CA THR A 48 7.83 -17.62 0.00
C THR A 48 8.05 -18.05 -1.43
N VAL A 49 8.64 -17.14 -2.20
CA VAL A 49 9.09 -17.48 -3.54
C VAL A 49 10.47 -18.11 -3.41
N LYS A 50 10.70 -19.17 -4.12
CA LYS A 50 11.89 -19.98 -3.97
C LYS A 50 13.18 -19.18 -3.95
N ARG A 51 13.29 -18.17 -4.79
CA ARG A 51 14.51 -17.34 -4.88
C ARG A 51 14.53 -16.16 -3.92
N HIS A 52 13.46 -16.00 -3.13
CA HIS A 52 13.32 -14.84 -2.28
C HIS A 52 13.02 -15.22 -0.84
N ARG A 53 13.66 -16.28 -0.37
CA ARG A 53 13.36 -16.81 0.95
C ARG A 53 13.62 -15.86 2.09
N LYS A 54 14.60 -14.98 1.91
CA LYS A 54 15.01 -14.10 3.00
C LYS A 54 14.32 -12.75 3.01
N VAL A 55 13.43 -12.50 2.06
CA VAL A 55 12.74 -11.22 2.05
C VAL A 55 11.40 -11.35 2.74
N LEU A 56 10.93 -10.26 3.32
CA LEU A 56 9.64 -10.22 4.00
C LEU A 56 8.50 -10.31 2.99
N ALA A 57 8.67 -9.69 1.84
CA ALA A 57 7.68 -9.67 0.80
C ALA A 57 8.37 -9.39 -0.52
N CYS A 58 7.74 -9.76 -1.62
CA CYS A 58 8.27 -9.42 -2.93
C CYS A 58 7.14 -9.36 -3.93
N TYR A 59 7.37 -8.58 -4.98
CA TYR A 59 6.45 -8.50 -6.10
C TYR A 59 7.07 -9.26 -7.29
N VAL A 60 6.29 -10.14 -7.88
CA VAL A 60 6.73 -10.91 -9.05
C VAL A 60 5.98 -10.39 -10.26
N GLU A 61 6.69 -9.63 -11.08
CA GLU A 61 6.08 -8.93 -12.21
C GLU A 61 5.40 -9.85 -13.20
N LYS A 62 6.02 -10.96 -13.54
CA LYS A 62 5.44 -11.91 -14.48
C LYS A 62 4.06 -12.37 -14.07
N GLU A 63 3.86 -12.54 -12.78
CA GLU A 63 2.62 -13.05 -12.24
C GLU A 63 1.68 -11.94 -11.79
N ARG A 64 2.16 -10.72 -11.75
CA ARG A 64 1.45 -9.59 -11.16
C ARG A 64 0.95 -9.95 -9.77
N ARG A 65 1.85 -10.54 -8.99
CA ARG A 65 1.50 -11.08 -7.68
C ARG A 65 2.45 -10.60 -6.62
N ILE A 66 1.88 -10.25 -5.48
CA ILE A 66 2.63 -9.88 -4.30
C ILE A 66 2.67 -11.09 -3.39
N TYR A 67 3.85 -11.49 -2.96
CA TYR A 67 4.04 -12.59 -2.02
C TYR A 67 4.45 -12.04 -0.68
N LEU A 68 3.80 -12.51 0.37
CA LEU A 68 4.15 -12.16 1.74
C LEU A 68 4.70 -13.41 2.40
N SER A 69 5.85 -13.29 3.06
CA SER A 69 6.48 -14.45 3.67
C SER A 69 5.70 -14.99 4.86
N ASN A 70 4.81 -14.18 5.42
CA ASN A 70 4.12 -14.53 6.64
C ASN A 70 2.75 -13.87 6.63
N SER A 71 1.76 -14.57 7.16
CA SER A 71 0.39 -14.04 7.17
C SER A 71 0.24 -12.78 8.01
N SER A 72 1.16 -12.53 8.95
CA SER A 72 1.09 -11.32 9.75
C SER A 72 1.27 -10.05 8.90
N PHE A 73 1.90 -10.17 7.74
CA PHE A 73 2.07 -9.01 6.85
C PHE A 73 0.79 -8.63 6.13
N LEU A 74 -0.23 -9.48 6.18
CA LEU A 74 -1.53 -9.13 5.57
C LEU A 74 -2.16 -7.90 6.20
N THR A 75 -1.74 -7.53 7.41
CA THR A 75 -2.24 -6.34 8.08
C THR A 75 -1.14 -5.30 8.28
N ASN A 76 -0.10 -5.37 7.48
CA ASN A 76 1.01 -4.41 7.57
C ASN A 76 0.95 -3.43 6.39
N PRO A 77 0.43 -2.22 6.60
CA PRO A 77 0.25 -1.29 5.49
C PRO A 77 1.56 -0.89 4.81
N PHE A 78 2.63 -0.75 5.58
CA PHE A 78 3.90 -0.34 4.97
C PHE A 78 4.36 -1.38 3.94
N VAL A 79 4.35 -2.65 4.34
CA VAL A 79 4.79 -3.72 3.44
C VAL A 79 3.85 -3.83 2.24
N LEU A 80 2.55 -3.79 2.48
CA LEU A 80 1.57 -3.92 1.41
C LEU A 80 1.68 -2.79 0.39
N LEU A 81 1.81 -1.57 0.87
CA LEU A 81 1.91 -0.41 0.00
C LEU A 81 3.24 -0.36 -0.74
N HIS A 82 4.33 -0.77 -0.07
CA HIS A 82 5.63 -0.84 -0.71
C HIS A 82 5.57 -1.79 -1.92
N GLU A 83 5.00 -2.97 -1.73
CA GLU A 83 4.91 -3.94 -2.81
C GLU A 83 3.91 -3.51 -3.87
N PHE A 84 2.82 -2.84 -3.47
CA PHE A 84 1.90 -2.31 -4.44
C PHE A 84 2.57 -1.28 -5.35
N TYR A 85 3.47 -0.49 -4.80
CA TYR A 85 4.20 0.49 -5.60
C TYR A 85 5.00 -0.21 -6.70
N HIS A 86 5.63 -1.35 -6.39
CA HIS A 86 6.34 -2.10 -7.41
C HIS A 86 5.39 -2.56 -8.51
N HIS A 87 4.20 -2.98 -8.14
CA HIS A 87 3.19 -3.37 -9.11
C HIS A 87 2.77 -2.16 -9.97
N LEU A 88 2.56 -1.03 -9.32
CA LEU A 88 2.14 0.19 -9.99
C LEU A 88 3.19 0.63 -11.02
N ARG A 89 4.45 0.46 -10.70
CA ARG A 89 5.54 0.90 -11.57
C ARG A 89 6.10 -0.20 -12.46
N ALA A 90 5.49 -1.37 -12.45
CA ALA A 90 6.05 -2.52 -13.15
C ALA A 90 6.18 -2.31 -14.65
N SER A 91 5.32 -1.48 -15.23
CA SER A 91 5.39 -1.21 -16.65
C SER A 91 6.42 -0.13 -17.00
N ALA A 92 6.96 0.54 -15.99
CA ALA A 92 7.98 1.55 -16.21
C ALA A 92 9.34 0.88 -16.37
N VAL A 93 10.21 1.51 -17.10
CA VAL A 93 11.51 0.93 -17.38
C VAL A 93 12.45 1.05 -16.20
N GLY A 94 13.13 -0.03 -15.91
CA GLY A 94 14.29 0.03 -15.05
C GLY A 94 14.00 -0.21 -13.59
N LYS A 95 14.82 -1.06 -12.99
CA LYS A 95 14.83 -1.22 -11.56
C LYS A 95 16.07 -0.51 -11.08
N SER A 96 15.89 0.45 -10.21
CA SER A 96 17.03 1.18 -9.68
C SER A 96 16.84 1.29 -8.17
N ARG A 97 17.89 1.70 -7.50
CA ARG A 97 17.81 1.94 -6.06
C ARG A 97 16.76 2.96 -5.73
N GLN A 98 16.53 3.88 -6.65
CA GLN A 98 15.53 4.91 -6.45
C GLN A 98 14.13 4.34 -6.38
N VAL A 99 13.90 3.21 -7.04
CA VAL A 99 12.58 2.58 -6.99
C VAL A 99 12.25 2.12 -5.58
N GLU A 100 13.25 1.53 -4.89
CA GLU A 100 13.02 1.09 -3.52
C GLU A 100 12.72 2.28 -2.59
N LYS A 101 13.50 3.33 -2.75
CA LYS A 101 13.30 4.52 -1.93
C LYS A 101 11.93 5.13 -2.21
N ARG A 102 11.52 5.16 -3.46
CA ARG A 102 10.22 5.71 -3.82
C ARG A 102 9.08 4.83 -3.33
N ALA A 103 9.28 3.52 -3.31
CA ALA A 103 8.28 2.62 -2.76
C ALA A 103 8.09 2.89 -1.27
N ASP A 104 9.17 3.12 -0.54
CA ASP A 104 9.09 3.49 0.86
C ASP A 104 8.33 4.80 1.03
N GLN A 105 8.67 5.79 0.22
CA GLN A 105 8.02 7.10 0.31
C GLN A 105 6.53 7.01 0.00
N PHE A 106 6.18 6.21 -0.99
CA PHE A 106 4.79 5.99 -1.35
C PHE A 106 4.02 5.45 -0.14
N ALA A 107 4.57 4.42 0.50
CA ALA A 107 3.92 3.83 1.66
C ALA A 107 3.84 4.83 2.81
N GLU A 108 4.90 5.59 3.03
CA GLU A 108 4.96 6.54 4.14
C GLU A 108 3.91 7.64 4.04
N VAL A 109 3.61 8.09 2.83
CA VAL A 109 2.62 9.13 2.65
C VAL A 109 1.24 8.64 3.12
N PHE A 110 0.88 7.43 2.75
CA PHE A 110 -0.39 6.84 3.18
C PHE A 110 -0.44 6.72 4.70
N ILE A 111 0.63 6.20 5.28
CA ILE A 111 0.67 5.95 6.72
C ILE A 111 0.65 7.27 7.49
N ARG A 112 1.34 8.27 6.98
CA ARG A 112 1.35 9.59 7.63
C ARG A 112 -0.05 10.19 7.66
N ASP A 113 -0.78 10.09 6.55
CA ASP A 113 -2.15 10.58 6.52
C ASP A 113 -3.04 9.85 7.51
N PHE A 114 -2.87 8.53 7.59
CA PHE A 114 -3.64 7.74 8.54
C PHE A 114 -3.33 8.14 9.98
N LEU A 115 -2.06 8.29 10.31
CA LEU A 115 -1.67 8.64 11.67
C LEU A 115 -2.18 10.03 12.05
N SER A 116 -2.15 10.95 11.11
CA SER A 116 -2.68 12.29 11.33
C SER A 116 -4.18 12.25 11.61
N TRP A 117 -4.90 11.48 10.81
CA TRP A 117 -6.34 11.31 11.00
C TRP A 117 -6.64 10.68 12.35
N ARG A 118 -5.91 9.63 12.70
CA ARG A 118 -6.14 8.92 13.96
C ARG A 118 -5.86 9.82 15.15
N SER A 119 -4.81 10.62 15.09
CA SER A 119 -4.49 11.54 16.17
C SER A 119 -5.58 12.58 16.36
N ALA A 120 -6.14 13.09 15.28
CA ALA A 120 -7.22 14.05 15.36
C ALA A 120 -8.45 13.46 16.03
N ILE A 121 -8.77 12.21 15.69
CA ILE A 121 -9.92 11.55 16.29
C ILE A 121 -9.70 11.28 17.76
N VAL A 122 -8.53 10.77 18.12
CA VAL A 122 -8.21 10.51 19.53
C VAL A 122 -8.22 11.81 20.32
N GLY A 123 -7.69 12.88 19.74
CA GLY A 123 -7.69 14.18 20.41
C GLY A 123 -9.09 14.70 20.70
N ARG A 124 -10.04 14.41 19.82
CA ARG A 124 -11.40 14.87 20.03
C ARG A 124 -12.13 14.18 21.15
N LYS A 125 -11.66 13.01 21.51
CA LYS A 125 -12.33 12.23 22.55
C LYS A 125 -11.93 12.64 23.95
N ARG A 126 -11.04 13.56 24.07
CA ARG A 126 -10.67 14.01 25.40
C ARG A 126 -11.60 15.10 25.94
#